data_89d449131553834d8cee1e868a0f1e96
#
_entry.id   89d449131553834d8cee1e868a0f1e96
#
_cell.length_a   1.000
_cell.length_b   1.000
_cell.length_c   1.000
_cell.angle_alpha   90.00
_cell.angle_beta   90.00
_cell.angle_gamma   90.00
#
_symmetry.space_group_name_H-M   'P 1'
#
loop_
_entity.id
_entity.type
_entity.pdbx_description
1 polymer ?
#
loop_
_entity_poly.entity_id
_entity_poly.type
_entity_poly.pdbx_seq_one_letter_code
_entity_poly.pdbx_strand_id
1 'polypeptide(L)'
;MKSSDLKEYIRKELDGSKEKKIGVVLIKPEDYREATIIISEYFLSRLKLKGIYVTLNMPYYSILENLKKNDINSSKLYFIDCVSKQASGFKNIKNCCFVENPESLTELSLAITEAINTGNFNFLVFDSISTMLMYNDLKIVERFVHYAINKLRSYDMDGALLFINDEKSKELANVIMQFCDKFIAL
;
A
#
# COMPACT_ATOMS: atom_id res chain seq x y z
N MET A 1 5.28 16.19 -13.71
CA MET A 1 6.52 15.54 -14.24
C MET A 1 6.14 14.75 -15.48
N LYS A 2 7.04 14.50 -16.47
CA LYS A 2 6.68 13.59 -17.57
C LYS A 2 6.64 12.15 -17.02
N SER A 3 5.79 11.29 -17.60
CA SER A 3 5.59 9.90 -17.14
C SER A 3 6.91 9.09 -17.06
N SER A 4 7.80 9.26 -18.04
CA SER A 4 9.13 8.64 -18.05
C SER A 4 9.98 9.04 -16.84
N ASP A 5 9.95 10.34 -16.51
CA ASP A 5 10.79 10.93 -15.45
C ASP A 5 10.29 10.50 -14.07
N LEU A 6 8.96 10.41 -13.91
CA LEU A 6 8.32 9.88 -12.69
C LEU A 6 8.71 8.43 -12.44
N LYS A 7 8.67 7.61 -13.50
CA LYS A 7 9.03 6.19 -13.41
C LYS A 7 10.49 5.99 -13.04
N GLU A 8 11.39 6.73 -13.67
CA GLU A 8 12.82 6.66 -13.38
C GLU A 8 13.11 7.12 -11.94
N TYR A 9 12.50 8.24 -11.51
CA TYR A 9 12.66 8.78 -10.17
C TYR A 9 12.19 7.77 -9.10
N ILE A 10 10.95 7.26 -9.19
CA ILE A 10 10.42 6.28 -8.24
C ILE A 10 11.31 5.04 -8.18
N ARG A 11 11.73 4.52 -9.32
CA ARG A 11 12.61 3.34 -9.36
C ARG A 11 13.95 3.59 -8.69
N LYS A 12 14.58 4.73 -8.97
CA LYS A 12 15.84 5.14 -8.34
C LYS A 12 15.70 5.24 -6.82
N GLU A 13 14.60 5.85 -6.35
CA GLU A 13 14.36 6.01 -4.93
C GLU A 13 14.03 4.66 -4.23
N LEU A 14 13.33 3.76 -4.90
CA LEU A 14 13.06 2.43 -4.37
C LEU A 14 14.29 1.51 -4.42
N ASP A 15 15.16 1.67 -5.42
CA ASP A 15 16.40 0.90 -5.52
C ASP A 15 17.40 1.26 -4.40
N GLY A 16 18.36 0.44 -4.15
CA GLY A 16 19.57 0.86 -3.46
C GLY A 16 19.88 0.25 -2.11
N SER A 17 19.32 -0.92 -1.74
CA SER A 17 19.97 -1.79 -0.75
C SER A 17 19.50 -3.23 -0.85
N LYS A 18 20.29 -4.13 -0.27
CA LYS A 18 19.92 -5.55 -0.10
C LYS A 18 18.98 -5.77 1.09
N GLU A 19 18.83 -4.78 1.95
CA GLU A 19 17.98 -4.85 3.14
C GLU A 19 16.55 -4.46 2.82
N LYS A 20 15.60 -5.06 3.54
CA LYS A 20 14.17 -4.73 3.45
C LYS A 20 13.91 -3.32 3.92
N LYS A 21 13.04 -2.61 3.21
CA LYS A 21 12.75 -1.20 3.46
C LYS A 21 11.29 -0.89 3.53
N ILE A 22 10.97 -0.02 4.46
CA ILE A 22 9.65 0.59 4.58
C ILE A 22 9.76 2.05 4.19
N GLY A 23 9.05 2.42 3.12
CA GLY A 23 9.04 3.77 2.57
C GLY A 23 7.70 4.46 2.73
N VAL A 24 7.74 5.74 3.08
CA VAL A 24 6.64 6.69 2.93
C VAL A 24 6.72 7.29 1.54
N VAL A 25 5.63 7.26 0.80
CA VAL A 25 5.53 7.86 -0.53
C VAL A 25 4.42 8.92 -0.51
N LEU A 26 4.81 10.18 -0.56
CA LEU A 26 3.90 11.33 -0.61
C LEU A 26 3.66 11.72 -2.07
N ILE A 27 2.44 11.57 -2.56
CA ILE A 27 2.10 11.61 -3.98
C ILE A 27 1.11 12.75 -4.24
N LYS A 28 1.40 13.61 -5.23
CA LYS A 28 0.42 14.59 -5.69
C LYS A 28 -0.81 13.90 -6.29
N PRO A 29 -2.02 14.47 -6.11
CA PRO A 29 -3.25 13.87 -6.62
C PRO A 29 -3.20 13.54 -8.13
N GLU A 30 -2.60 14.40 -8.93
CA GLU A 30 -2.45 14.23 -10.38
C GLU A 30 -1.54 13.07 -10.78
N ASP A 31 -0.53 12.75 -9.97
CA ASP A 31 0.45 11.68 -10.23
C ASP A 31 0.04 10.34 -9.58
N TYR A 32 -1.02 10.34 -8.74
CA TYR A 32 -1.36 9.24 -7.84
C TYR A 32 -1.55 7.90 -8.57
N ARG A 33 -2.38 7.90 -9.60
CA ARG A 33 -2.70 6.68 -10.36
C ARG A 33 -1.47 6.09 -11.05
N GLU A 34 -0.61 6.93 -11.57
CA GLU A 34 0.61 6.50 -12.24
C GLU A 34 1.63 5.97 -11.24
N ALA A 35 1.83 6.69 -10.14
CA ALA A 35 2.73 6.28 -9.08
C ALA A 35 2.38 4.91 -8.50
N THR A 36 1.08 4.63 -8.24
CA THR A 36 0.63 3.32 -7.73
C THR A 36 0.94 2.18 -8.70
N ILE A 37 0.80 2.42 -10.01
CA ILE A 37 1.16 1.45 -11.05
C ILE A 37 2.68 1.20 -11.07
N ILE A 38 3.49 2.25 -11.02
CA ILE A 38 4.95 2.15 -11.04
C ILE A 38 5.48 1.41 -9.80
N ILE A 39 4.93 1.71 -8.61
CA ILE A 39 5.30 1.03 -7.37
C ILE A 39 4.94 -0.46 -7.45
N SER A 40 3.75 -0.78 -7.96
CA SER A 40 3.32 -2.17 -8.14
C SER A 40 4.21 -2.91 -9.16
N GLU A 41 4.54 -2.27 -10.28
CA GLU A 41 5.47 -2.81 -11.28
C GLU A 41 6.84 -3.09 -10.67
N TYR A 42 7.34 -2.18 -9.85
CA TYR A 42 8.63 -2.34 -9.19
C TYR A 42 8.70 -3.64 -8.37
N PHE A 43 7.74 -3.86 -7.49
CA PHE A 43 7.74 -5.07 -6.66
C PHE A 43 7.42 -6.34 -7.45
N LEU A 44 6.42 -6.31 -8.32
CA LEU A 44 5.90 -7.50 -9.01
C LEU A 44 6.75 -7.93 -10.20
N SER A 45 7.14 -6.99 -11.04
CA SER A 45 7.80 -7.29 -12.31
C SER A 45 9.32 -7.22 -12.19
N ARG A 46 9.86 -6.15 -11.56
CA ARG A 46 11.29 -5.95 -11.44
C ARG A 46 11.92 -6.84 -10.35
N LEU A 47 11.37 -6.83 -9.14
CA LEU A 47 11.84 -7.66 -8.03
C LEU A 47 11.23 -9.06 -8.03
N LYS A 48 10.17 -9.30 -8.80
CA LYS A 48 9.44 -10.58 -8.91
C LYS A 48 8.92 -11.11 -7.58
N LEU A 49 8.59 -10.21 -6.66
CA LEU A 49 8.14 -10.52 -5.31
C LEU A 49 6.66 -10.90 -5.27
N LYS A 50 6.24 -11.51 -4.17
CA LYS A 50 4.84 -11.79 -3.82
C LYS A 50 4.42 -10.82 -2.72
N GLY A 51 3.25 -10.18 -2.83
CA GLY A 51 2.88 -9.12 -1.91
C GLY A 51 1.43 -9.04 -1.52
N ILE A 52 1.19 -8.23 -0.49
CA ILE A 52 -0.13 -7.84 -0.01
C ILE A 52 -0.41 -6.42 -0.50
N TYR A 53 -1.59 -6.20 -1.06
CA TYR A 53 -2.07 -4.89 -1.45
C TYR A 53 -3.32 -4.54 -0.63
N VAL A 54 -3.17 -3.61 0.29
CA VAL A 54 -4.29 -3.07 1.08
C VAL A 54 -4.86 -1.89 0.33
N THR A 55 -6.12 -2.01 -0.10
CA THR A 55 -6.82 -0.93 -0.79
C THR A 55 -7.91 -0.31 0.07
N LEU A 56 -7.85 1.02 0.22
CA LEU A 56 -8.81 1.81 0.97
C LEU A 56 -9.56 2.81 0.07
N ASN A 57 -9.11 3.00 -1.19
CA ASN A 57 -9.64 4.01 -2.11
C ASN A 57 -10.46 3.40 -3.24
N MET A 58 -10.03 2.25 -3.73
CA MET A 58 -10.58 1.63 -4.93
C MET A 58 -10.85 0.15 -4.70
N PRO A 59 -11.92 -0.40 -5.28
CA PRO A 59 -12.15 -1.83 -5.30
C PRO A 59 -10.95 -2.60 -5.90
N TYR A 60 -10.62 -3.75 -5.35
CA TYR A 60 -9.51 -4.60 -5.82
C TYR A 60 -9.57 -4.91 -7.33
N TYR A 61 -10.76 -5.12 -7.88
CA TYR A 61 -10.94 -5.41 -9.31
C TYR A 61 -10.52 -4.24 -10.21
N SER A 62 -10.74 -2.99 -9.76
CA SER A 62 -10.29 -1.80 -10.49
C SER A 62 -8.76 -1.69 -10.51
N ILE A 63 -8.11 -2.09 -9.42
CA ILE A 63 -6.65 -2.17 -9.36
C ILE A 63 -6.15 -3.27 -10.29
N LEU A 64 -6.77 -4.46 -10.27
CA LEU A 64 -6.43 -5.56 -11.19
C LEU A 64 -6.54 -5.14 -12.66
N GLU A 65 -7.61 -4.43 -13.04
CA GLU A 65 -7.78 -3.92 -14.41
C GLU A 65 -6.68 -2.92 -14.78
N ASN A 66 -6.31 -2.01 -13.86
CA ASN A 66 -5.24 -1.06 -14.10
C ASN A 66 -3.88 -1.73 -14.27
N LEU A 67 -3.56 -2.72 -13.44
CA LEU A 67 -2.33 -3.51 -13.58
C LEU A 67 -2.31 -4.27 -14.91
N LYS A 68 -3.43 -4.90 -15.30
CA LYS A 68 -3.55 -5.62 -16.58
C LYS A 68 -3.38 -4.70 -17.78
N LYS A 69 -3.93 -3.49 -17.76
CA LYS A 69 -3.77 -2.49 -18.84
C LYS A 69 -2.33 -2.02 -19.02
N ASN A 70 -1.50 -2.21 -17.99
CA ASN A 70 -0.08 -1.87 -17.99
C ASN A 70 0.83 -3.12 -18.10
N ASP A 71 0.29 -4.26 -18.52
CA ASP A 71 1.00 -5.53 -18.70
C ASP A 71 1.70 -6.03 -17.42
N ILE A 72 1.16 -5.69 -16.24
CA ILE A 72 1.70 -6.11 -14.94
C ILE A 72 0.95 -7.36 -14.47
N ASN A 73 1.69 -8.44 -14.27
CA ASN A 73 1.14 -9.69 -13.76
C ASN A 73 0.84 -9.61 -12.26
N SER A 74 -0.44 -9.53 -11.92
CA SER A 74 -0.94 -9.44 -10.54
C SER A 74 -1.16 -10.79 -9.84
N SER A 75 -0.81 -11.92 -10.45
CA SER A 75 -1.06 -13.27 -9.88
C SER A 75 -0.37 -13.52 -8.54
N LYS A 76 0.63 -12.70 -8.20
CA LYS A 76 1.39 -12.75 -6.95
C LYS A 76 0.84 -11.78 -5.88
N LEU A 77 -0.25 -11.06 -6.15
CA LEU A 77 -0.89 -10.20 -5.16
C LEU A 77 -1.98 -10.92 -4.39
N TYR A 78 -2.01 -10.65 -3.10
CA TYR A 78 -3.12 -10.89 -2.21
C TYR A 78 -3.72 -9.54 -1.84
N PHE A 79 -5.02 -9.36 -2.04
CA PHE A 79 -5.71 -8.12 -1.75
C PHE A 79 -6.37 -8.14 -0.37
N ILE A 80 -6.30 -7.02 0.34
CA ILE A 80 -7.17 -6.70 1.47
C ILE A 80 -7.98 -5.50 1.01
N ASP A 81 -9.26 -5.73 0.67
CA ASP A 81 -10.15 -4.72 0.10
C ASP A 81 -11.08 -4.18 1.20
N CYS A 82 -10.90 -2.91 1.55
CA CYS A 82 -11.69 -2.19 2.54
C CYS A 82 -12.84 -1.36 1.91
N VAL A 83 -13.12 -1.56 0.60
CA VAL A 83 -14.08 -0.74 -0.16
C VAL A 83 -15.31 -1.55 -0.60
N SER A 84 -15.10 -2.79 -1.02
CA SER A 84 -16.13 -3.53 -1.78
C SER A 84 -17.12 -4.32 -0.92
N LYS A 85 -16.85 -4.53 0.37
CA LYS A 85 -17.68 -5.39 1.22
C LYS A 85 -19.13 -4.96 1.29
N GLN A 86 -19.38 -3.65 1.32
CA GLN A 86 -20.74 -3.10 1.37
C GLN A 86 -21.48 -3.13 0.03
N ALA A 87 -20.77 -3.22 -1.09
CA ALA A 87 -21.35 -3.08 -2.44
C ALA A 87 -21.64 -4.40 -3.14
N SER A 88 -21.08 -5.51 -2.71
CA SER A 88 -21.20 -6.80 -3.38
C SER A 88 -21.66 -7.89 -2.43
N GLY A 89 -22.75 -8.58 -2.81
CA GLY A 89 -23.10 -9.85 -2.17
C GLY A 89 -21.87 -10.79 -2.20
N PHE A 90 -21.42 -11.21 -1.02
CA PHE A 90 -20.16 -11.90 -0.79
C PHE A 90 -19.95 -13.08 -1.72
N LYS A 91 -18.89 -13.00 -2.52
CA LYS A 91 -18.29 -14.19 -3.15
C LYS A 91 -16.91 -14.38 -2.52
N ASN A 92 -16.65 -15.61 -2.10
CA ASN A 92 -15.31 -16.00 -1.67
C ASN A 92 -14.37 -15.89 -2.89
N ILE A 93 -13.53 -14.85 -2.93
CA ILE A 93 -12.63 -14.59 -4.05
C ILE A 93 -11.24 -15.06 -3.64
N LYS A 94 -10.68 -15.93 -4.46
CA LYS A 94 -9.31 -16.39 -4.27
C LYS A 94 -8.34 -15.19 -4.29
N ASN A 95 -7.46 -15.13 -3.31
CA ASN A 95 -6.46 -14.05 -3.14
C ASN A 95 -7.06 -12.66 -2.81
N CYS A 96 -8.25 -12.60 -2.23
CA CYS A 96 -8.82 -11.34 -1.71
C CYS A 96 -9.57 -11.58 -0.40
N CYS A 97 -9.26 -10.77 0.61
CA CYS A 97 -10.01 -10.66 1.85
C CYS A 97 -10.74 -9.32 1.85
N PHE A 98 -11.97 -9.30 2.35
CA PHE A 98 -12.78 -8.09 2.45
C PHE A 98 -12.89 -7.63 3.90
N VAL A 99 -12.48 -6.41 4.17
CA VAL A 99 -12.69 -5.69 5.42
C VAL A 99 -13.93 -4.81 5.28
N GLU A 100 -14.68 -4.61 6.36
CA GLU A 100 -16.00 -3.97 6.29
C GLU A 100 -15.96 -2.56 5.71
N ASN A 101 -15.02 -1.76 6.19
CA ASN A 101 -14.80 -0.39 5.72
C ASN A 101 -13.41 0.12 6.18
N PRO A 102 -12.96 1.30 5.69
CA PRO A 102 -11.67 1.88 6.08
C PRO A 102 -11.57 2.31 7.57
N GLU A 103 -12.70 2.38 8.29
CA GLU A 103 -12.73 2.72 9.73
C GLU A 103 -12.41 1.51 10.61
N SER A 104 -12.62 0.29 10.10
CA SER A 104 -12.49 -0.97 10.83
C SER A 104 -11.02 -1.38 11.04
N LEU A 105 -10.24 -0.54 11.74
CA LEU A 105 -8.80 -0.76 11.92
C LEU A 105 -8.46 -2.07 12.63
N THR A 106 -9.32 -2.53 13.54
CA THR A 106 -9.16 -3.82 14.22
C THR A 106 -9.31 -4.97 13.23
N GLU A 107 -10.35 -4.97 12.41
CA GLU A 107 -10.57 -5.99 11.38
C GLU A 107 -9.41 -5.96 10.36
N LEU A 108 -9.00 -4.77 9.95
CA LEU A 108 -7.87 -4.59 9.04
C LEU A 108 -6.55 -5.13 9.62
N SER A 109 -6.26 -4.87 10.89
CA SER A 109 -5.06 -5.40 11.54
C SER A 109 -5.07 -6.93 11.64
N LEU A 110 -6.23 -7.53 11.88
CA LEU A 110 -6.41 -8.98 11.87
C LEU A 110 -6.20 -9.55 10.47
N ALA A 111 -6.83 -8.95 9.44
CA ALA A 111 -6.68 -9.38 8.05
C ALA A 111 -5.23 -9.32 7.56
N ILE A 112 -4.49 -8.26 7.92
CA ILE A 112 -3.06 -8.15 7.62
C ILE A 112 -2.27 -9.26 8.32
N THR A 113 -2.56 -9.50 9.61
CA THR A 113 -1.87 -10.52 10.39
C THR A 113 -2.11 -11.92 9.82
N GLU A 114 -3.35 -12.25 9.48
CA GLU A 114 -3.71 -13.53 8.87
C GLU A 114 -3.04 -13.70 7.50
N ALA A 115 -3.09 -12.67 6.66
CA ALA A 115 -2.43 -12.71 5.35
C ALA A 115 -0.92 -12.97 5.49
N ILE A 116 -0.23 -12.25 6.37
CA ILE A 116 1.20 -12.45 6.62
C ILE A 116 1.49 -13.86 7.11
N ASN A 117 0.68 -14.39 8.05
CA ASN A 117 0.90 -15.71 8.63
C ASN A 117 0.62 -16.87 7.65
N THR A 118 -0.29 -16.69 6.69
CA THR A 118 -0.71 -17.75 5.75
C THR A 118 0.04 -17.75 4.43
N GLY A 119 0.74 -16.66 4.10
CA GLY A 119 1.41 -16.49 2.82
C GLY A 119 2.87 -16.13 2.96
N ASN A 120 3.70 -16.62 2.09
CA ASN A 120 5.10 -16.19 1.99
C ASN A 120 5.14 -14.87 1.18
N PHE A 121 4.76 -13.76 1.82
CA PHE A 121 4.78 -12.43 1.22
C PHE A 121 6.08 -11.70 1.55
N ASN A 122 6.55 -10.89 0.62
CA ASN A 122 7.81 -10.17 0.70
C ASN A 122 7.59 -8.66 0.85
N PHE A 123 6.41 -8.16 0.47
CA PHE A 123 6.09 -6.74 0.57
C PHE A 123 4.61 -6.50 0.88
N LEU A 124 4.32 -5.29 1.37
CA LEU A 124 2.97 -4.77 1.53
C LEU A 124 2.89 -3.35 0.98
N VAL A 125 1.84 -3.07 0.20
CA VAL A 125 1.46 -1.71 -0.22
C VAL A 125 0.20 -1.30 0.52
N PHE A 126 0.22 -0.11 1.14
CA PHE A 126 -0.94 0.55 1.74
C PHE A 126 -1.43 1.69 0.83
N ASP A 127 -2.59 1.51 0.22
CA ASP A 127 -3.17 2.47 -0.74
C ASP A 127 -4.58 2.93 -0.30
N SER A 128 -4.70 4.06 0.40
CA SER A 128 -3.71 4.95 0.95
C SER A 128 -3.97 5.23 2.44
N ILE A 129 -2.90 5.57 3.15
CA ILE A 129 -3.00 6.00 4.55
C ILE A 129 -3.85 7.28 4.66
N SER A 130 -3.79 8.18 3.67
CA SER A 130 -4.60 9.40 3.63
C SER A 130 -6.10 9.13 3.72
N THR A 131 -6.58 8.02 3.15
CA THR A 131 -7.99 7.63 3.24
C THR A 131 -8.38 7.28 4.66
N MET A 132 -7.48 6.65 5.43
CA MET A 132 -7.74 6.37 6.86
C MET A 132 -7.95 7.65 7.66
N LEU A 133 -7.25 8.75 7.32
CA LEU A 133 -7.38 10.06 7.97
C LEU A 133 -8.72 10.76 7.68
N MET A 134 -9.47 10.31 6.67
CA MET A 134 -10.82 10.82 6.41
C MET A 134 -11.85 10.26 7.40
N TYR A 135 -11.59 9.09 7.95
CA TYR A 135 -12.52 8.34 8.79
C TYR A 135 -12.07 8.20 10.25
N ASN A 136 -10.80 8.46 10.53
CA ASN A 136 -10.21 8.25 11.86
C ASN A 136 -9.38 9.47 12.28
N ASP A 137 -9.28 9.65 13.60
CA ASP A 137 -8.40 10.66 14.17
C ASP A 137 -6.92 10.37 13.88
N LEU A 138 -6.14 11.44 13.67
CA LEU A 138 -4.71 11.36 13.33
C LEU A 138 -3.92 10.46 14.29
N LYS A 139 -4.12 10.59 15.60
CA LYS A 139 -3.44 9.76 16.60
C LYS A 139 -3.80 8.27 16.54
N ILE A 140 -5.01 7.96 16.09
CA ILE A 140 -5.45 6.58 15.91
C ILE A 140 -4.74 5.99 14.69
N VAL A 141 -4.71 6.72 13.58
CA VAL A 141 -4.02 6.30 12.35
C VAL A 141 -2.51 6.18 12.60
N GLU A 142 -1.90 7.13 13.30
CA GLU A 142 -0.48 7.09 13.69
C GLU A 142 -0.14 5.78 14.42
N ARG A 143 -0.90 5.43 15.45
CA ARG A 143 -0.70 4.18 16.20
C ARG A 143 -0.87 2.94 15.34
N PHE A 144 -1.89 2.95 14.46
CA PHE A 144 -2.13 1.84 13.55
C PHE A 144 -0.97 1.67 12.56
N VAL A 145 -0.50 2.76 11.94
CA VAL A 145 0.62 2.71 10.98
C VAL A 145 1.92 2.27 11.67
N HIS A 146 2.18 2.78 12.88
CA HIS A 146 3.32 2.33 13.68
C HIS A 146 3.26 0.82 13.98
N TYR A 147 2.06 0.31 14.33
CA TYR A 147 1.84 -1.14 14.48
C TYR A 147 2.16 -1.89 13.18
N ALA A 148 1.65 -1.41 12.03
CA ALA A 148 1.86 -2.05 10.74
C ALA A 148 3.35 -2.07 10.35
N ILE A 149 4.08 -0.97 10.56
CA ILE A 149 5.53 -0.89 10.34
C ILE A 149 6.27 -1.94 11.17
N ASN A 150 5.99 -2.02 12.47
CA ASN A 150 6.63 -3.01 13.34
C ASN A 150 6.30 -4.44 12.92
N LYS A 151 5.08 -4.68 12.45
CA LYS A 151 4.67 -5.97 11.91
C LYS A 151 5.47 -6.34 10.67
N LEU A 152 5.59 -5.44 9.70
CA LEU A 152 6.39 -5.67 8.50
C LEU A 152 7.85 -5.96 8.83
N ARG A 153 8.46 -5.21 9.75
CA ARG A 153 9.84 -5.44 10.19
C ARG A 153 10.02 -6.82 10.84
N SER A 154 9.06 -7.24 11.68
CA SER A 154 9.14 -8.54 12.35
C SER A 154 9.05 -9.74 11.40
N TYR A 155 8.54 -9.55 10.19
CA TYR A 155 8.44 -10.57 9.14
C TYR A 155 9.39 -10.33 7.96
N ASP A 156 10.35 -9.45 8.10
CA ASP A 156 11.35 -9.11 7.07
C ASP A 156 10.69 -8.77 5.72
N MET A 157 9.69 -7.88 5.75
CA MET A 157 8.93 -7.45 4.56
C MET A 157 9.26 -6.03 4.16
N ASP A 158 9.26 -5.76 2.84
CA ASP A 158 9.23 -4.40 2.32
C ASP A 158 7.86 -3.75 2.55
N GLY A 159 7.82 -2.43 2.70
CA GLY A 159 6.58 -1.66 2.84
C GLY A 159 6.56 -0.41 1.98
N ALA A 160 5.44 -0.16 1.29
CA ALA A 160 5.16 1.12 0.64
C ALA A 160 3.89 1.72 1.25
N LEU A 161 4.04 2.80 2.01
CA LEU A 161 2.96 3.54 2.66
C LEU A 161 2.63 4.74 1.80
N LEU A 162 1.51 4.70 1.08
CA LEU A 162 1.13 5.75 0.13
C LEU A 162 0.28 6.81 0.82
N PHE A 163 0.66 8.07 0.58
CA PHE A 163 -0.04 9.25 1.06
C PHE A 163 -0.37 10.16 -0.10
N ILE A 164 -1.55 10.77 -0.08
CA ILE A 164 -1.87 11.91 -0.95
C ILE A 164 -1.25 13.16 -0.35
N ASN A 165 -0.68 14.01 -1.18
CA ASN A 165 0.02 15.23 -0.76
C ASN A 165 -0.98 16.33 -0.38
N ASP A 166 -1.61 16.21 0.80
CA ASP A 166 -2.42 17.22 1.46
C ASP A 166 -1.86 17.58 2.85
N GLU A 167 -2.40 18.60 3.52
CA GLU A 167 -1.85 19.08 4.80
C GLU A 167 -1.88 18.04 5.92
N LYS A 168 -3.01 17.36 6.10
CA LYS A 168 -3.15 16.33 7.16
C LYS A 168 -2.24 15.13 6.91
N SER A 169 -2.16 14.72 5.65
CA SER A 169 -1.29 13.61 5.25
C SER A 169 0.18 13.94 5.43
N LYS A 170 0.60 15.18 5.17
CA LYS A 170 1.97 15.64 5.44
C LYS A 170 2.30 15.62 6.92
N GLU A 171 1.39 16.06 7.77
CA GLU A 171 1.58 16.03 9.22
C GLU A 171 1.86 14.60 9.70
N LEU A 172 1.00 13.66 9.32
CA LEU A 172 1.18 12.25 9.68
C LEU A 172 2.44 11.65 9.04
N ALA A 173 2.69 11.92 7.76
CA ALA A 173 3.87 11.42 7.04
C ALA A 173 5.18 11.86 7.72
N ASN A 174 5.26 13.12 8.19
CA ASN A 174 6.42 13.63 8.92
C ASN A 174 6.64 12.92 10.25
N VAL A 175 5.57 12.57 10.98
CA VAL A 175 5.68 11.81 12.22
C VAL A 175 6.12 10.38 11.94
N ILE A 176 5.55 9.73 10.92
CA ILE A 176 5.83 8.33 10.59
C ILE A 176 7.20 8.14 9.95
N MET A 177 7.70 9.15 9.24
CA MET A 177 9.00 9.10 8.58
C MET A 177 10.15 8.71 9.53
N GLN A 178 10.08 9.08 10.81
CA GLN A 178 11.10 8.69 11.80
C GLN A 178 11.16 7.17 12.05
N PHE A 179 10.11 6.42 11.67
CA PHE A 179 10.03 4.96 11.80
C PHE A 179 10.27 4.23 10.47
N CYS A 180 10.50 4.97 9.39
CA CYS A 180 10.66 4.43 8.04
C CYS A 180 12.10 4.61 7.55
N ASP A 181 12.46 3.84 6.54
CA ASP A 181 13.81 3.82 5.98
C ASP A 181 13.96 4.79 4.80
N LYS A 182 12.83 5.14 4.16
CA LYS A 182 12.79 6.04 3.01
C LYS A 182 11.60 6.99 3.05
N PHE A 183 11.83 8.18 2.49
CA PHE A 183 10.79 9.17 2.21
C PHE A 183 10.92 9.61 0.75
N ILE A 184 9.85 9.44 -0.01
CA ILE A 184 9.76 9.78 -1.43
C ILE A 184 8.64 10.81 -1.57
N ALA A 185 8.95 12.00 -2.11
CA ALA A 185 7.97 13.04 -2.44
C ALA A 185 7.88 13.21 -3.96
N LEU A 186 6.66 13.06 -4.50
CA LEU A 186 6.35 13.14 -5.93
C LEU A 186 5.55 14.41 -6.24
#